data_e3e9e063214542e0a2974c86f2157efa
#
_entry.id   e3e9e063214542e0a2974c86f2157efa
#
_cell.length_a   1.000
_cell.length_b   1.000
_cell.length_c   1.000
_cell.angle_alpha   90.00
_cell.angle_beta   90.00
_cell.angle_gamma   90.00
#
_symmetry.space_group_name_H-M   'P 1'
#
loop_
_entity.id
_entity.type
_entity.pdbx_description
1 polymer ?
#
loop_
_entity_poly.entity_id
_entity_poly.type
_entity_poly.pdbx_seq_one_letter_code
_entity_poly.pdbx_strand_id
1 'polypeptide(L)'
;MNSTRIYENEAPQKIKFKPSIIEYILENITQKHLFKLYQTCKYFPNQFPLIIIKKLIVNVKSEYVVCENVKYPLKYFSKIWATNEIFLYGFRADHSSWMSKVYISTVKKLIVNGTLSLKDFKFLIQNDMVETIEIGDIKDENGKYLSVEEIISLVPNAYEIA
;
A
#
# COMPACT_ATOMS: atom_id res chain seq x y z
N MET A 1 -20.63 2.64 -11.75
CA MET A 1 -20.13 2.23 -13.07
C MET A 1 -19.00 3.15 -13.47
N ASN A 2 -17.75 2.80 -13.18
CA ASN A 2 -16.58 3.51 -13.68
C ASN A 2 -15.87 2.53 -14.60
N SER A 3 -16.09 2.74 -15.89
CA SER A 3 -15.48 1.97 -16.95
C SER A 3 -13.96 2.10 -16.85
N THR A 4 -13.31 0.99 -16.65
CA THR A 4 -11.92 0.80 -17.05
C THR A 4 -11.86 1.15 -18.54
N ARG A 5 -11.44 2.35 -18.88
CA ARG A 5 -11.19 2.71 -20.28
C ARG A 5 -10.07 1.83 -20.78
N ILE A 6 -10.41 0.78 -21.47
CA ILE A 6 -9.50 0.00 -22.30
C ILE A 6 -9.14 0.92 -23.45
N TYR A 7 -7.94 1.42 -23.43
CA TYR A 7 -7.39 2.24 -24.50
C TYR A 7 -6.92 1.34 -25.64
N GLU A 8 -7.87 0.86 -26.42
CA GLU A 8 -7.58 0.20 -27.69
C GLU A 8 -7.26 1.29 -28.73
N ASN A 9 -6.14 1.15 -29.45
CA ASN A 9 -5.72 1.94 -30.63
C ASN A 9 -4.96 3.26 -30.42
N GLU A 10 -3.92 3.30 -29.59
CA GLU A 10 -2.96 4.40 -29.68
C GLU A 10 -1.57 3.89 -30.10
N ALA A 11 -0.92 4.66 -30.96
CA ALA A 11 0.44 4.36 -31.42
C ALA A 11 1.40 4.20 -30.23
N PRO A 12 2.29 3.20 -30.22
CA PRO A 12 3.23 3.01 -29.14
C PRO A 12 4.13 4.24 -28.99
N GLN A 13 4.50 4.58 -27.75
CA GLN A 13 5.43 5.67 -27.50
C GLN A 13 6.73 5.45 -28.25
N LYS A 14 7.13 6.40 -29.09
CA LYS A 14 8.32 6.31 -29.95
C LYS A 14 9.63 6.41 -29.18
N ILE A 15 9.63 7.13 -28.05
CA ILE A 15 10.83 7.36 -27.21
C ILE A 15 10.65 6.64 -25.89
N LYS A 16 11.55 5.69 -25.62
CA LYS A 16 11.61 5.01 -24.33
C LYS A 16 12.49 5.81 -23.37
N PHE A 17 11.99 6.09 -22.18
CA PHE A 17 12.85 6.63 -21.12
C PHE A 17 13.93 5.61 -20.73
N LYS A 18 15.13 6.09 -20.42
CA LYS A 18 16.16 5.24 -19.82
C LYS A 18 15.68 4.74 -18.44
N PRO A 19 15.97 3.50 -18.05
CA PRO A 19 15.58 2.97 -16.75
C PRO A 19 15.95 3.89 -15.57
N SER A 20 17.15 4.46 -15.59
CA SER A 20 17.64 5.38 -14.56
C SER A 20 16.81 6.66 -14.42
N ILE A 21 16.24 7.16 -15.53
CA ILE A 21 15.33 8.33 -15.48
C ILE A 21 14.02 7.95 -14.81
N ILE A 22 13.55 6.75 -15.06
CA ILE A 22 12.30 6.25 -14.48
C ILE A 22 12.46 5.99 -12.97
N GLU A 23 13.54 5.36 -12.57
CA GLU A 23 13.90 5.17 -11.17
C GLU A 23 13.97 6.52 -10.46
N TYR A 24 14.69 7.48 -11.01
CA TYR A 24 14.75 8.85 -10.47
C TYR A 24 13.37 9.49 -10.33
N ILE A 25 12.49 9.35 -11.34
CA ILE A 25 11.12 9.88 -11.27
C ILE A 25 10.36 9.20 -10.14
N LEU A 26 10.40 7.87 -10.03
CA LEU A 26 9.66 7.12 -9.01
C LEU A 26 10.14 7.41 -7.59
N GLU A 27 11.43 7.68 -7.41
CA GLU A 27 12.03 8.03 -6.10
C GLU A 27 11.72 9.46 -5.66
N ASN A 28 11.55 10.39 -6.60
CA ASN A 28 11.41 11.81 -6.30
C ASN A 28 10.02 12.40 -6.56
N ILE A 29 9.11 11.63 -7.16
CA ILE A 29 7.77 12.12 -7.51
C ILE A 29 6.85 12.09 -6.28
N THR A 30 6.09 13.17 -6.08
CA THR A 30 5.04 13.14 -5.06
C THR A 30 3.88 12.24 -5.49
N GLN A 31 3.16 11.67 -4.52
CA GLN A 31 1.99 10.82 -4.75
C GLN A 31 0.99 11.43 -5.73
N LYS A 32 0.65 12.71 -5.54
CA LYS A 32 -0.30 13.43 -6.40
C LYS A 32 0.17 13.49 -7.85
N HIS A 33 1.45 13.70 -8.07
CA HIS A 33 2.03 13.78 -9.40
C HIS A 33 2.18 12.39 -10.03
N LEU A 34 2.54 11.37 -9.25
CA LEU A 34 2.60 9.99 -9.73
C LEU A 34 1.21 9.51 -10.17
N PHE A 35 0.17 9.79 -9.40
CA PHE A 35 -1.20 9.47 -9.77
C PHE A 35 -1.62 10.13 -11.10
N LYS A 36 -1.31 11.43 -11.26
CA LYS A 36 -1.54 12.15 -12.52
C LYS A 36 -0.75 11.53 -13.68
N LEU A 37 0.51 11.15 -13.44
CA LEU A 37 1.37 10.54 -14.44
C LEU A 37 0.78 9.22 -14.94
N TYR A 38 0.26 8.38 -14.03
CA TYR A 38 -0.42 7.13 -14.40
C TYR A 38 -1.73 7.35 -15.17
N GLN A 39 -2.43 8.45 -14.90
CA GLN A 39 -3.66 8.79 -15.63
C GLN A 39 -3.40 9.36 -17.02
N THR A 40 -2.31 10.07 -17.21
CA THR A 40 -2.02 10.82 -18.42
C THR A 40 -1.00 10.18 -19.35
N CYS A 41 -0.19 9.24 -18.84
CA CYS A 41 0.86 8.59 -19.60
C CYS A 41 0.77 7.07 -19.48
N LYS A 42 0.35 6.41 -20.56
CA LYS A 42 0.22 4.93 -20.63
C LYS A 42 1.53 4.17 -20.49
N TYR A 43 2.65 4.84 -20.76
CA TYR A 43 3.98 4.24 -20.63
C TYR A 43 4.24 3.76 -19.21
N PHE A 44 3.91 4.57 -18.20
CA PHE A 44 4.19 4.23 -16.81
C PHE A 44 3.42 3.01 -16.30
N PRO A 45 2.08 2.91 -16.42
CA PRO A 45 1.37 1.71 -15.98
C PRO A 45 1.77 0.44 -16.76
N ASN A 46 2.20 0.57 -18.01
CA ASN A 46 2.65 -0.57 -18.80
C ASN A 46 4.04 -1.08 -18.42
N GLN A 47 4.96 -0.18 -18.10
CA GLN A 47 6.33 -0.54 -17.68
C GLN A 47 6.43 -0.86 -16.19
N PHE A 48 5.58 -0.25 -15.38
CA PHE A 48 5.55 -0.38 -13.92
C PHE A 48 4.13 -0.68 -13.48
N PRO A 49 3.67 -1.93 -13.56
CA PRO A 49 2.31 -2.32 -13.22
C PRO A 49 2.07 -2.18 -11.72
N LEU A 50 1.82 -0.95 -11.28
CA LEU A 50 1.47 -0.60 -9.93
C LEU A 50 -0.05 -0.45 -9.82
N ILE A 51 -0.67 -1.25 -8.96
CA ILE A 51 -2.11 -1.20 -8.74
C ILE A 51 -2.39 -0.25 -7.59
N ILE A 52 -3.10 0.84 -7.88
CA ILE A 52 -3.47 1.83 -6.87
C ILE A 52 -4.79 1.41 -6.23
N ILE A 53 -4.76 1.17 -4.93
CA ILE A 53 -5.91 0.70 -4.15
C ILE A 53 -6.24 1.72 -3.06
N LYS A 54 -7.45 2.27 -3.10
CA LYS A 54 -7.91 3.22 -2.09
C LYS A 54 -8.25 2.55 -0.78
N LYS A 55 -8.89 1.39 -0.82
CA LYS A 55 -9.26 0.60 0.34
C LYS A 55 -8.76 -0.82 0.15
N LEU A 56 -7.71 -1.18 0.86
CA LEU A 56 -7.08 -2.47 0.82
C LEU A 56 -7.55 -3.28 2.03
N ILE A 57 -8.28 -4.36 1.80
CA ILE A 57 -8.67 -5.30 2.83
C ILE A 57 -7.95 -6.61 2.57
N VAL A 58 -7.10 -7.01 3.49
CA VAL A 58 -6.33 -8.26 3.39
C VAL A 58 -6.82 -9.23 4.46
N ASN A 59 -7.25 -10.40 4.01
CA ASN A 59 -7.48 -11.52 4.90
C ASN A 59 -6.41 -12.56 4.66
N VAL A 60 -5.44 -12.63 5.57
CA VAL A 60 -4.26 -13.49 5.41
C VAL A 60 -4.62 -14.97 5.39
N LYS A 61 -5.65 -15.38 6.15
CA LYS A 61 -6.08 -16.79 6.18
C LYS A 61 -6.67 -17.27 4.86
N SER A 62 -7.26 -16.38 4.09
CA SER A 62 -7.97 -16.70 2.85
C SER A 62 -7.23 -16.27 1.60
N GLU A 63 -6.03 -15.68 1.76
CA GLU A 63 -5.14 -15.21 0.68
C GLU A 63 -5.86 -14.38 -0.40
N TYR A 64 -6.79 -13.54 0.01
CA TYR A 64 -7.46 -12.61 -0.90
C TYR A 64 -7.34 -11.16 -0.45
N VAL A 65 -7.47 -10.29 -1.42
CA VAL A 65 -7.57 -8.83 -1.27
C VAL A 65 -8.95 -8.39 -1.74
N VAL A 66 -9.58 -7.49 -0.99
CA VAL A 66 -10.83 -6.84 -1.41
C VAL A 66 -10.51 -5.44 -1.91
N CYS A 67 -10.86 -5.19 -3.17
CA CYS A 67 -10.76 -3.87 -3.79
C CYS A 67 -12.16 -3.48 -4.29
N GLU A 68 -12.67 -2.33 -3.87
CA GLU A 68 -13.98 -1.83 -4.31
C GLU A 68 -15.11 -2.88 -4.18
N ASN A 69 -15.14 -3.62 -3.05
CA ASN A 69 -16.09 -4.71 -2.74
C ASN A 69 -15.95 -5.99 -3.59
N VAL A 70 -14.92 -6.11 -4.41
CA VAL A 70 -14.63 -7.34 -5.17
C VAL A 70 -13.44 -8.06 -4.55
N LYS A 71 -13.56 -9.38 -4.38
CA LYS A 71 -12.50 -10.24 -3.86
C LYS A 71 -11.59 -10.72 -4.99
N TYR A 72 -10.30 -10.53 -4.81
CA TYR A 72 -9.27 -11.00 -5.73
C TYR A 72 -8.25 -11.87 -5.00
N PRO A 73 -7.82 -13.00 -5.57
CA PRO A 73 -6.70 -13.76 -5.03
C PRO A 73 -5.43 -12.91 -4.95
N LEU A 74 -4.74 -12.97 -3.82
CA LEU A 74 -3.53 -12.18 -3.56
C LEU A 74 -2.42 -12.41 -4.62
N LYS A 75 -2.38 -13.59 -5.22
CA LYS A 75 -1.42 -13.97 -6.27
C LYS A 75 -1.47 -13.08 -7.52
N TYR A 76 -2.60 -12.42 -7.79
CA TYR A 76 -2.74 -11.55 -8.96
C TYR A 76 -2.10 -10.16 -8.79
N PHE A 77 -1.68 -9.83 -7.57
CA PHE A 77 -1.06 -8.55 -7.30
C PHE A 77 0.46 -8.70 -7.27
N SER A 78 1.16 -7.87 -8.04
CA SER A 78 2.63 -7.80 -8.05
C SER A 78 3.15 -6.63 -7.23
N LYS A 79 2.58 -5.45 -7.41
CA LYS A 79 2.93 -4.21 -6.70
C LYS A 79 1.67 -3.43 -6.38
N ILE A 80 1.47 -3.11 -5.10
CA ILE A 80 0.31 -2.39 -4.60
C ILE A 80 0.76 -1.02 -4.08
N TRP A 81 0.03 0.01 -4.46
CA TRP A 81 0.03 1.30 -3.78
C TRP A 81 -1.26 1.46 -2.99
N ALA A 82 -1.17 1.39 -1.68
CA ALA A 82 -2.30 1.61 -0.79
C ALA A 82 -2.39 3.11 -0.44
N THR A 83 -3.54 3.76 -0.75
CA THR A 83 -3.62 5.23 -0.72
C THR A 83 -4.50 5.83 0.37
N ASN A 84 -5.48 5.12 0.90
CA ASN A 84 -6.40 5.70 1.88
C ASN A 84 -6.60 4.81 3.10
N GLU A 85 -6.99 3.56 2.92
CA GLU A 85 -7.32 2.66 4.01
C GLU A 85 -6.66 1.30 3.84
N ILE A 86 -6.10 0.76 4.93
CA ILE A 86 -5.66 -0.63 5.04
C ILE A 86 -6.38 -1.30 6.20
N PHE A 87 -6.97 -2.46 5.93
CA PHE A 87 -7.59 -3.35 6.92
C PHE A 87 -6.90 -4.71 6.85
N LEU A 88 -6.25 -5.09 7.92
CA LEU A 88 -5.58 -6.37 8.04
C LEU A 88 -6.35 -7.27 9.00
N TYR A 89 -6.91 -8.32 8.46
CA TYR A 89 -7.62 -9.32 9.24
C TYR A 89 -6.85 -10.64 9.26
N GLY A 90 -6.65 -11.17 10.44
CA GLY A 90 -6.00 -12.46 10.60
C GLY A 90 -5.34 -12.58 11.97
N PHE A 91 -6.15 -12.93 12.99
CA PHE A 91 -5.62 -13.16 14.32
C PHE A 91 -4.47 -14.18 14.29
N ARG A 92 -3.28 -13.79 14.75
CA ARG A 92 -2.05 -14.59 14.76
C ARG A 92 -1.50 -14.98 13.37
N ALA A 93 -1.92 -14.32 12.29
CA ALA A 93 -1.36 -14.61 10.98
C ALA A 93 -0.07 -13.82 10.76
N ASP A 94 0.88 -14.44 10.07
CA ASP A 94 2.06 -13.76 9.56
C ASP A 94 1.67 -12.90 8.36
N HIS A 95 1.84 -11.60 8.48
CA HIS A 95 1.51 -10.64 7.44
C HIS A 95 2.62 -10.45 6.39
N SER A 96 3.75 -11.13 6.51
CA SER A 96 4.92 -10.92 5.65
C SER A 96 4.65 -11.23 4.17
N SER A 97 3.82 -12.22 3.88
CA SER A 97 3.55 -12.67 2.50
C SER A 97 2.89 -11.61 1.63
N TRP A 98 1.99 -10.80 2.20
CA TRP A 98 1.32 -9.74 1.46
C TRP A 98 2.08 -8.41 1.54
N MET A 99 2.81 -8.15 2.63
CA MET A 99 3.64 -6.96 2.79
C MET A 99 4.66 -6.82 1.66
N SER A 100 5.23 -7.93 1.19
CA SER A 100 6.14 -7.95 0.04
C SER A 100 5.53 -7.40 -1.26
N LYS A 101 4.21 -7.32 -1.33
CA LYS A 101 3.46 -6.79 -2.47
C LYS A 101 3.11 -5.31 -2.35
N VAL A 102 3.12 -4.76 -1.14
CA VAL A 102 2.92 -3.32 -0.93
C VAL A 102 4.21 -2.58 -1.27
N TYR A 103 4.17 -1.83 -2.35
CA TYR A 103 5.31 -1.06 -2.82
C TYR A 103 5.32 0.36 -2.26
N ILE A 104 4.14 0.96 -2.11
CA ILE A 104 3.95 2.30 -1.52
C ILE A 104 2.75 2.25 -0.58
N SER A 105 2.91 2.86 0.59
CA SER A 105 1.81 3.11 1.53
C SER A 105 1.69 4.62 1.79
N THR A 106 0.49 5.16 1.55
CA THR A 106 0.13 6.55 1.85
C THR A 106 -1.25 6.56 2.48
N VAL A 107 -1.44 5.64 3.42
CA VAL A 107 -2.73 5.42 4.06
C VAL A 107 -2.99 6.46 5.15
N LYS A 108 -4.26 6.80 5.29
CA LYS A 108 -4.78 7.65 6.36
C LYS A 108 -5.39 6.84 7.48
N LYS A 109 -5.94 5.68 7.15
CA LYS A 109 -6.56 4.78 8.12
C LYS A 109 -5.91 3.40 8.07
N LEU A 110 -5.38 2.96 9.21
CA LEU A 110 -4.74 1.66 9.37
C LEU A 110 -5.43 0.86 10.47
N ILE A 111 -6.04 -0.25 10.10
CA ILE A 111 -6.66 -1.21 11.04
C ILE A 111 -5.93 -2.54 10.94
N VAL A 112 -5.37 -3.00 12.05
CA VAL A 112 -4.61 -4.25 12.13
C VAL A 112 -5.17 -5.12 13.22
N ASN A 113 -5.91 -6.14 12.84
CA ASN A 113 -6.38 -7.18 13.76
C ASN A 113 -5.39 -8.35 13.77
N GLY A 114 -4.45 -8.32 14.69
CA GLY A 114 -3.42 -9.34 14.84
C GLY A 114 -2.05 -8.75 15.18
N THR A 115 -1.01 -9.49 14.84
CA THR A 115 0.36 -9.07 15.12
C THR A 115 1.07 -8.61 13.86
N LEU A 116 1.72 -7.45 13.92
CA LEU A 116 2.54 -6.90 12.84
C LEU A 116 3.98 -6.73 13.33
N SER A 117 4.96 -6.92 12.44
CA SER A 117 6.35 -6.59 12.77
C SER A 117 6.54 -5.08 12.83
N LEU A 118 7.44 -4.59 13.68
CA LEU A 118 7.79 -3.18 13.75
C LEU A 118 8.32 -2.65 12.41
N LYS A 119 9.04 -3.49 11.67
CA LYS A 119 9.52 -3.16 10.32
C LYS A 119 8.37 -2.88 9.37
N ASP A 120 7.39 -3.78 9.33
CA ASP A 120 6.22 -3.64 8.45
C ASP A 120 5.35 -2.48 8.88
N PHE A 121 5.19 -2.27 10.20
CA PHE A 121 4.47 -1.13 10.72
C PHE A 121 5.11 0.20 10.29
N LYS A 122 6.42 0.36 10.49
CA LYS A 122 7.17 1.54 10.04
C LYS A 122 7.05 1.79 8.55
N PHE A 123 7.06 0.73 7.75
CA PHE A 123 6.86 0.85 6.30
C PHE A 123 5.45 1.37 5.97
N LEU A 124 4.41 0.90 6.65
CA LEU A 124 3.04 1.35 6.39
C LEU A 124 2.81 2.82 6.77
N ILE A 125 3.48 3.32 7.82
CA ILE A 125 3.32 4.68 8.33
C ILE A 125 4.37 5.69 7.83
N GLN A 126 5.33 5.26 7.01
CA GLN A 126 6.53 6.03 6.62
C GLN A 126 6.29 7.43 6.02
N ASN A 127 5.07 7.74 5.61
CA ASN A 127 4.71 9.01 5.00
C ASN A 127 3.99 9.97 5.98
N ASP A 128 3.93 9.64 7.27
CA ASP A 128 3.29 10.43 8.34
C ASP A 128 1.84 10.87 8.04
N MET A 129 1.15 10.11 7.18
CA MET A 129 -0.21 10.44 6.74
C MET A 129 -1.30 9.75 7.55
N VAL A 130 -0.93 8.89 8.49
CA VAL A 130 -1.91 8.12 9.27
C VAL A 130 -2.63 9.04 10.24
N GLU A 131 -3.94 9.15 10.07
CA GLU A 131 -4.87 9.95 10.85
C GLU A 131 -5.63 9.10 11.88
N THR A 132 -5.97 7.86 11.51
CA THR A 132 -6.71 6.90 12.34
C THR A 132 -5.95 5.59 12.41
N ILE A 133 -5.77 5.06 13.60
CA ILE A 133 -5.11 3.77 13.82
C ILE A 133 -5.88 2.92 14.82
N GLU A 134 -6.20 1.69 14.42
CA GLU A 134 -6.68 0.62 15.30
C GLU A 134 -5.68 -0.54 15.17
N ILE A 135 -4.99 -0.85 16.26
CA ILE A 135 -3.89 -1.79 16.17
C ILE A 135 -3.93 -2.80 17.33
N GLY A 136 -3.74 -4.07 16.96
CA GLY A 136 -3.50 -5.13 17.94
C GLY A 136 -2.07 -5.05 18.47
N ASP A 137 -1.26 -6.03 18.12
CA ASP A 137 0.09 -6.17 18.64
C ASP A 137 1.15 -5.76 17.62
N ILE A 138 2.19 -5.02 18.05
CA ILE A 138 3.41 -4.81 17.27
C ILE A 138 4.58 -5.48 17.98
N LYS A 139 5.37 -6.26 17.24
CA LYS A 139 6.59 -6.90 17.75
C LYS A 139 7.83 -6.28 17.14
N ASP A 140 8.82 -6.04 17.99
CA ASP A 140 10.17 -5.67 17.56
C ASP A 140 10.93 -6.87 16.97
N GLU A 141 12.17 -6.64 16.54
CA GLU A 141 13.04 -7.67 15.96
C GLU A 141 13.40 -8.79 16.95
N ASN A 142 13.29 -8.55 18.24
CA ASN A 142 13.54 -9.50 19.32
C ASN A 142 12.26 -10.26 19.74
N GLY A 143 11.13 -9.96 19.11
CA GLY A 143 9.84 -10.55 19.42
C GLY A 143 9.14 -9.95 20.65
N LYS A 144 9.66 -8.84 21.19
CA LYS A 144 9.04 -8.11 22.30
C LYS A 144 7.90 -7.23 21.75
N TYR A 145 6.79 -7.20 22.47
CA TYR A 145 5.68 -6.31 22.15
C TYR A 145 6.00 -4.86 22.49
N LEU A 146 5.66 -3.94 21.62
CA LEU A 146 5.73 -2.52 21.87
C LEU A 146 4.63 -2.10 22.84
N SER A 147 4.93 -1.11 23.68
CA SER A 147 3.91 -0.46 24.51
C SER A 147 3.06 0.50 23.66
N VAL A 148 1.89 0.87 24.17
CA VAL A 148 0.99 1.82 23.49
C VAL A 148 1.69 3.17 23.29
N GLU A 149 2.46 3.61 24.25
CA GLU A 149 3.22 4.86 24.20
C GLU A 149 4.27 4.84 23.08
N GLU A 150 4.97 3.70 22.94
CA GLU A 150 5.94 3.51 21.85
C GLU A 150 5.24 3.57 20.48
N ILE A 151 4.07 2.96 20.35
CA ILE A 151 3.26 2.97 19.11
C ILE A 151 2.79 4.40 18.79
N ILE A 152 2.24 5.11 19.77
CA ILE A 152 1.77 6.50 19.61
C ILE A 152 2.89 7.41 19.15
N SER A 153 4.10 7.25 19.70
CA SER A 153 5.26 8.05 19.33
C SER A 153 5.66 7.91 17.86
N LEU A 154 5.29 6.81 17.22
CA LEU A 154 5.59 6.53 15.80
C LEU A 154 4.54 7.12 14.83
N VAL A 155 3.37 7.54 15.32
CA VAL A 155 2.27 8.08 14.51
C VAL A 155 1.83 9.46 15.01
N PRO A 156 2.69 10.47 14.95
CA PRO A 156 2.46 11.77 15.60
C PRO A 156 1.23 12.52 15.05
N ASN A 157 0.77 12.18 13.87
CA ASN A 157 -0.38 12.81 13.23
C ASN A 157 -1.71 12.06 13.45
N ALA A 158 -1.67 10.90 14.12
CA ALA A 158 -2.89 10.16 14.43
C ALA A 158 -3.65 10.85 15.57
N TYR A 159 -4.91 11.16 15.32
CA TYR A 159 -5.82 11.76 16.30
C TYR A 159 -6.90 10.78 16.80
N GLU A 160 -7.01 9.61 16.20
CA GLU A 160 -7.90 8.52 16.61
C GLU A 160 -7.07 7.24 16.77
N ILE A 161 -7.00 6.73 18.00
CA ILE A 161 -6.22 5.55 18.36
C ILE A 161 -7.10 4.61 19.18
N ALA A 162 -7.26 3.35 18.75
CA ALA A 162 -8.06 2.32 19.38
C ALA A 162 -7.33 0.97 19.45
#